data_2b061b13217eee9757d4a7c867f92d34
#
_entry.id   2b061b13217eee9757d4a7c867f92d34
#
_cell.length_a   1.000
_cell.length_b   1.000
_cell.length_c   1.000
_cell.angle_alpha   90.00
_cell.angle_beta   90.00
_cell.angle_gamma   90.00
#
_symmetry.space_group_name_H-M   'P 1'
#
loop_
_entity.id
_entity.type
_entity.pdbx_description
1 polymer ?
#
loop_
_entity_poly.entity_id
_entity_poly.type
_entity_poly.pdbx_seq_one_letter_code
_entity_poly.pdbx_strand_id
1 'polypeptide(L)'
;MSRGWAVVFCGLGLNLALGVLYAWSVFAKQMTEPVAAGGLGLTKTEASLPYMLAIGVFALMMVPAGRMQDKLGPRKVAMAGAVLTGLGLLVSSLVQPGMLWPVLVGFGLMAGAGFGLGYAAATPAAIKWFPPEKKGLVTGLVVSGFGLAPVYIAPLARHLLEDYGVSGAFRILGAAFTVIALALGSRIVNPPVALVPAPAPGGASANSAADHAPDWRTMLRTRAFYLLYIEYTFAALAGLMIIGHLARIIAVQTGGVVQTGFVFVASMAVFNALGRLMAGMLSDKLGRLRTLMFVCLSQAAVMLAFPGLDGMAGFFAGSAVVGFSYGACLALFPATVADYWGSKNFGLNYGLLFTAWGLGGVFGPLLAGRIADATGGYTLAYYIAAGLMLAAAALTTITKKPELKKL
;
A
#
# COMPACT_ATOMS: atom_id res chain seq x y z
N MET A 1 -24.13 -0.46 -15.57
CA MET A 1 -22.70 -0.75 -15.24
C MET A 1 -22.50 -2.26 -15.27
N SER A 2 -21.50 -2.80 -15.98
CA SER A 2 -21.26 -4.25 -15.96
C SER A 2 -20.86 -4.70 -14.53
N ARG A 3 -21.21 -5.96 -14.17
CA ARG A 3 -20.88 -6.50 -12.84
C ARG A 3 -19.39 -6.40 -12.50
N GLY A 4 -18.50 -6.50 -13.51
CA GLY A 4 -17.05 -6.34 -13.33
C GLY A 4 -16.67 -4.96 -12.83
N TRP A 5 -17.22 -3.90 -13.40
CA TRP A 5 -16.97 -2.54 -12.94
C TRP A 5 -17.55 -2.27 -11.54
N ALA A 6 -18.68 -2.89 -11.20
CA ALA A 6 -19.19 -2.80 -9.82
C ALA A 6 -18.22 -3.41 -8.82
N VAL A 7 -17.58 -4.55 -9.14
CA VAL A 7 -16.54 -5.17 -8.29
C VAL A 7 -15.31 -4.25 -8.16
N VAL A 8 -14.88 -3.60 -9.26
CA VAL A 8 -13.77 -2.63 -9.24
C VAL A 8 -14.06 -1.47 -8.29
N PHE A 9 -15.23 -0.84 -8.41
CA PHE A 9 -15.59 0.31 -7.55
C PHE A 9 -15.84 -0.11 -6.09
N CYS A 10 -16.40 -1.30 -5.85
CA CYS A 10 -16.47 -1.83 -4.48
C CYS A 10 -15.08 -2.12 -3.90
N GLY A 11 -14.14 -2.63 -4.72
CA GLY A 11 -12.75 -2.84 -4.30
C GLY A 11 -12.02 -1.53 -4.02
N LEU A 12 -12.21 -0.51 -4.85
CA LEU A 12 -11.70 0.84 -4.63
C LEU A 12 -12.25 1.42 -3.32
N GLY A 13 -13.58 1.36 -3.12
CA GLY A 13 -14.21 1.85 -1.90
C GLY A 13 -13.79 1.10 -0.64
N LEU A 14 -13.61 -0.23 -0.73
CA LEU A 14 -13.06 -1.02 0.38
C LEU A 14 -11.65 -0.54 0.73
N ASN A 15 -10.78 -0.36 -0.27
CA ASN A 15 -9.43 0.14 -0.07
C ASN A 15 -9.40 1.58 0.46
N LEU A 16 -10.36 2.45 0.09
CA LEU A 16 -10.55 3.75 0.70
C LEU A 16 -10.78 3.62 2.21
N ALA A 17 -11.69 2.74 2.63
CA ALA A 17 -11.97 2.53 4.06
C ALA A 17 -10.77 1.94 4.82
N LEU A 18 -10.06 0.95 4.22
CA LEU A 18 -8.88 0.34 4.83
C LEU A 18 -7.67 1.28 4.90
N GLY A 19 -7.65 2.34 4.09
CA GLY A 19 -6.55 3.31 4.02
C GLY A 19 -6.40 4.22 5.24
N VAL A 20 -7.21 4.04 6.31
CA VAL A 20 -7.03 4.68 7.62
C VAL A 20 -5.61 4.48 8.18
N LEU A 21 -4.93 3.43 7.78
CA LEU A 21 -3.53 3.19 8.10
C LEU A 21 -2.63 4.40 7.79
N TYR A 22 -2.85 5.06 6.66
CA TYR A 22 -2.04 6.21 6.22
C TYR A 22 -2.40 7.54 6.91
N ALA A 23 -3.50 7.60 7.67
CA ALA A 23 -3.83 8.74 8.51
C ALA A 23 -3.24 8.64 9.93
N TRP A 24 -2.44 7.60 10.21
CA TRP A 24 -1.89 7.36 11.54
C TRP A 24 -1.15 8.55 12.14
N SER A 25 -0.45 9.35 11.32
CA SER A 25 0.30 10.51 11.78
C SER A 25 -0.58 11.54 12.54
N VAL A 26 -1.87 11.64 12.17
CA VAL A 26 -2.84 12.54 12.85
C VAL A 26 -3.15 12.01 14.24
N PHE A 27 -3.38 10.69 14.37
CA PHE A 27 -3.60 10.04 15.67
C PHE A 27 -2.34 10.09 16.54
N ALA A 28 -1.19 9.78 15.98
CA ALA A 28 0.09 9.79 16.69
C ALA A 28 0.39 11.17 17.30
N LYS A 29 0.13 12.24 16.53
CA LYS A 29 0.28 13.61 17.02
C LYS A 29 -0.60 13.83 18.26
N GLN A 30 -1.91 13.56 18.17
CA GLN A 30 -2.84 13.76 19.30
C GLN A 30 -2.47 12.90 20.52
N MET A 31 -2.01 11.65 20.32
CA MET A 31 -1.60 10.78 21.42
C MET A 31 -0.33 11.26 22.13
N THR A 32 0.53 12.05 21.46
CA THR A 32 1.73 12.64 22.08
C THR A 32 1.47 13.95 22.82
N GLU A 33 0.31 14.57 22.62
CA GLU A 33 -0.06 15.77 23.38
C GLU A 33 -0.22 15.45 24.86
N PRO A 34 0.03 16.43 25.75
CA PRO A 34 -0.20 16.27 27.19
C PRO A 34 -1.65 15.87 27.51
N VAL A 35 -1.82 15.08 28.59
CA VAL A 35 -3.17 14.65 29.02
C VAL A 35 -4.07 15.85 29.31
N ALA A 36 -3.54 16.94 29.88
CA ALA A 36 -4.24 18.19 30.13
C ALA A 36 -4.78 18.87 28.85
N ALA A 37 -4.15 18.58 27.69
CA ALA A 37 -4.56 19.06 26.37
C ALA A 37 -5.41 18.04 25.58
N GLY A 38 -5.95 17.01 26.25
CA GLY A 38 -6.75 15.97 25.61
C GLY A 38 -5.94 14.89 24.87
N GLY A 39 -4.62 14.85 25.06
CA GLY A 39 -3.74 13.80 24.56
C GLY A 39 -3.62 12.62 25.53
N LEU A 40 -2.70 11.71 25.24
CA LEU A 40 -2.42 10.55 26.08
C LEU A 40 -1.06 10.64 26.80
N GLY A 41 -0.28 11.68 26.54
CA GLY A 41 1.07 11.89 27.10
C GLY A 41 2.10 10.85 26.66
N LEU A 42 1.86 10.16 25.52
CA LEU A 42 2.78 9.14 25.01
C LEU A 42 4.04 9.78 24.42
N THR A 43 5.15 9.08 24.49
CA THR A 43 6.34 9.45 23.73
C THR A 43 6.13 9.26 22.23
N LYS A 44 6.92 9.97 21.41
CA LYS A 44 6.87 9.81 19.94
C LYS A 44 7.16 8.36 19.51
N THR A 45 8.04 7.67 20.22
CA THR A 45 8.36 6.26 19.98
C THR A 45 7.13 5.39 20.25
N GLU A 46 6.50 5.53 21.41
CA GLU A 46 5.30 4.77 21.77
C GLU A 46 4.16 5.01 20.78
N ALA A 47 3.91 6.25 20.39
CA ALA A 47 2.88 6.59 19.40
C ALA A 47 3.15 6.03 17.99
N SER A 48 4.41 5.69 17.65
CA SER A 48 4.75 5.08 16.36
C SER A 48 4.63 3.55 16.34
N LEU A 49 4.74 2.88 17.51
CA LEU A 49 4.74 1.41 17.60
C LEU A 49 3.49 0.75 16.99
N PRO A 50 2.24 1.24 17.23
CA PRO A 50 1.06 0.60 16.64
C PRO A 50 1.06 0.64 15.12
N TYR A 51 1.56 1.71 14.52
CA TYR A 51 1.68 1.84 13.07
C TYR A 51 2.70 0.86 12.48
N MET A 52 3.88 0.78 13.09
CA MET A 52 4.92 -0.16 12.66
C MET A 52 4.43 -1.60 12.77
N LEU A 53 3.75 -1.94 13.88
CA LEU A 53 3.16 -3.24 14.08
C LEU A 53 2.07 -3.54 13.04
N ALA A 54 1.19 -2.56 12.75
CA ALA A 54 0.15 -2.71 11.75
C ALA A 54 0.71 -2.97 10.35
N ILE A 55 1.78 -2.28 9.93
CA ILE A 55 2.46 -2.52 8.65
C ILE A 55 3.05 -3.94 8.59
N GLY A 56 3.75 -4.35 9.64
CA GLY A 56 4.35 -5.68 9.71
C GLY A 56 3.29 -6.78 9.65
N VAL A 57 2.24 -6.65 10.47
CA VAL A 57 1.12 -7.60 10.50
C VAL A 57 0.35 -7.61 9.19
N PHE A 58 0.09 -6.44 8.58
CA PHE A 58 -0.53 -6.32 7.27
C PHE A 58 0.27 -7.13 6.22
N ALA A 59 1.55 -6.89 6.11
CA ALA A 59 2.39 -7.54 5.13
C ALA A 59 2.44 -9.07 5.34
N LEU A 60 2.59 -9.52 6.57
CA LEU A 60 2.58 -10.95 6.91
C LEU A 60 1.21 -11.59 6.66
N MET A 61 0.12 -10.89 6.99
CA MET A 61 -1.25 -11.39 6.78
C MET A 61 -1.59 -11.53 5.30
N MET A 62 -0.95 -10.77 4.39
CA MET A 62 -1.18 -10.91 2.95
C MET A 62 -0.96 -12.34 2.44
N VAL A 63 -0.05 -13.11 3.05
CA VAL A 63 0.24 -14.50 2.66
C VAL A 63 -0.95 -15.43 2.97
N PRO A 64 -1.38 -15.61 4.23
CA PRO A 64 -2.56 -16.43 4.53
C PRO A 64 -3.84 -15.86 3.93
N ALA A 65 -4.02 -14.55 3.90
CA ALA A 65 -5.18 -13.88 3.30
C ALA A 65 -5.30 -14.17 1.81
N GLY A 66 -4.19 -14.11 1.07
CA GLY A 66 -4.15 -14.47 -0.34
C GLY A 66 -4.55 -15.92 -0.59
N ARG A 67 -4.04 -16.86 0.23
CA ARG A 67 -4.47 -18.27 0.15
C ARG A 67 -5.95 -18.47 0.50
N MET A 68 -6.42 -17.76 1.53
CA MET A 68 -7.84 -17.80 1.91
C MET A 68 -8.72 -17.25 0.78
N GLN A 69 -8.33 -16.14 0.16
CA GLN A 69 -9.04 -15.54 -0.97
C GLN A 69 -9.11 -16.51 -2.16
N ASP A 70 -8.00 -17.19 -2.48
CA ASP A 70 -7.96 -18.15 -3.60
C ASP A 70 -8.84 -19.38 -3.34
N LYS A 71 -9.01 -19.82 -2.07
CA LYS A 71 -9.77 -21.00 -1.69
C LYS A 71 -11.23 -20.72 -1.31
N LEU A 72 -11.47 -19.70 -0.46
CA LEU A 72 -12.77 -19.39 0.13
C LEU A 72 -13.54 -18.35 -0.68
N GLY A 73 -12.86 -17.71 -1.64
CA GLY A 73 -13.38 -16.62 -2.44
C GLY A 73 -13.24 -15.24 -1.78
N PRO A 74 -13.26 -14.17 -2.59
CA PRO A 74 -12.92 -12.82 -2.14
C PRO A 74 -13.92 -12.23 -1.15
N ARG A 75 -15.21 -12.53 -1.31
CA ARG A 75 -16.28 -11.97 -0.48
C ARG A 75 -16.09 -12.28 1.01
N LYS A 76 -15.83 -13.55 1.35
CA LYS A 76 -15.68 -13.97 2.75
C LYS A 76 -14.46 -13.32 3.38
N VAL A 77 -13.36 -13.26 2.64
CA VAL A 77 -12.09 -12.69 3.12
C VAL A 77 -12.18 -11.17 3.28
N ALA A 78 -12.83 -10.46 2.32
CA ALA A 78 -13.07 -9.03 2.43
C ALA A 78 -13.95 -8.69 3.65
N MET A 79 -15.01 -9.45 3.88
CA MET A 79 -15.89 -9.26 5.04
C MET A 79 -15.18 -9.57 6.36
N ALA A 80 -14.37 -10.63 6.42
CA ALA A 80 -13.55 -10.93 7.61
C ALA A 80 -12.55 -9.81 7.89
N GLY A 81 -11.92 -9.26 6.84
CA GLY A 81 -11.04 -8.09 6.95
C GLY A 81 -11.77 -6.85 7.49
N ALA A 82 -12.98 -6.58 6.99
CA ALA A 82 -13.82 -5.48 7.45
C ALA A 82 -14.17 -5.59 8.94
N VAL A 83 -14.63 -6.77 9.38
CA VAL A 83 -14.94 -7.04 10.79
C VAL A 83 -13.71 -6.88 11.67
N LEU A 84 -12.59 -7.48 11.25
CA LEU A 84 -11.36 -7.46 12.06
C LEU A 84 -10.77 -6.04 12.17
N THR A 85 -10.82 -5.25 11.09
CA THR A 85 -10.42 -3.84 11.12
C THR A 85 -11.33 -3.04 12.06
N GLY A 86 -12.63 -3.21 11.94
CA GLY A 86 -13.60 -2.49 12.78
C GLY A 86 -13.45 -2.84 14.25
N LEU A 87 -13.38 -4.12 14.58
CA LEU A 87 -13.13 -4.58 15.95
C LEU A 87 -11.78 -4.07 16.48
N GLY A 88 -10.75 -4.04 15.63
CA GLY A 88 -9.45 -3.49 16.00
C GLY A 88 -9.54 -2.00 16.38
N LEU A 89 -10.25 -1.20 15.62
CA LEU A 89 -10.49 0.21 15.96
C LEU A 89 -11.34 0.36 17.23
N LEU A 90 -12.35 -0.50 17.43
CA LEU A 90 -13.15 -0.50 18.65
C LEU A 90 -12.33 -0.90 19.89
N VAL A 91 -11.42 -1.88 19.77
CA VAL A 91 -10.47 -2.22 20.86
C VAL A 91 -9.52 -1.05 21.11
N SER A 92 -9.03 -0.38 20.05
CA SER A 92 -8.20 0.82 20.19
C SER A 92 -8.92 1.96 20.93
N SER A 93 -10.25 2.02 20.85
CA SER A 93 -11.05 3.03 21.57
C SER A 93 -11.05 2.87 23.08
N LEU A 94 -10.54 1.76 23.61
CA LEU A 94 -10.37 1.52 25.06
C LEU A 94 -9.09 2.17 25.61
N VAL A 95 -8.35 2.90 24.78
CA VAL A 95 -7.12 3.59 25.17
C VAL A 95 -7.38 4.63 26.26
N GLN A 96 -6.47 4.68 27.23
CA GLN A 96 -6.45 5.66 28.33
C GLN A 96 -5.02 6.20 28.49
N PRO A 97 -4.83 7.36 29.13
CA PRO A 97 -3.50 7.86 29.46
C PRO A 97 -2.64 6.78 30.17
N GLY A 98 -1.42 6.60 29.68
CA GLY A 98 -0.50 5.56 30.18
C GLY A 98 -0.78 4.13 29.69
N MET A 99 -1.85 3.88 28.91
CA MET A 99 -2.18 2.56 28.35
C MET A 99 -1.93 2.51 26.84
N LEU A 100 -0.83 1.94 26.39
CA LEU A 100 -0.54 1.75 24.98
C LEU A 100 -1.13 0.44 24.41
N TRP A 101 -1.31 -0.58 25.25
CA TRP A 101 -1.70 -1.93 24.81
C TRP A 101 -3.02 -2.00 24.00
N PRO A 102 -4.10 -1.20 24.28
CA PRO A 102 -5.32 -1.30 23.47
C PRO A 102 -5.08 -0.91 22.02
N VAL A 103 -4.20 0.05 21.78
CA VAL A 103 -3.86 0.51 20.43
C VAL A 103 -2.89 -0.45 19.74
N LEU A 104 -1.96 -1.04 20.49
CA LEU A 104 -1.07 -2.09 19.95
C LEU A 104 -1.87 -3.32 19.50
N VAL A 105 -2.77 -3.80 20.35
CA VAL A 105 -3.61 -4.96 20.02
C VAL A 105 -4.66 -4.60 18.98
N GLY A 106 -5.38 -3.49 19.18
CA GLY A 106 -6.49 -3.09 18.33
C GLY A 106 -6.02 -2.65 16.96
N PHE A 107 -5.27 -1.54 16.87
CA PHE A 107 -4.81 -1.00 15.60
C PHE A 107 -3.64 -1.81 15.02
N GLY A 108 -2.65 -2.15 15.86
CA GLY A 108 -1.45 -2.84 15.42
C GLY A 108 -1.73 -4.27 14.94
N LEU A 109 -2.29 -5.11 15.78
CA LEU A 109 -2.52 -6.53 15.45
C LEU A 109 -3.82 -6.74 14.69
N MET A 110 -4.97 -6.35 15.28
CA MET A 110 -6.28 -6.69 14.71
C MET A 110 -6.55 -5.91 13.42
N ALA A 111 -6.46 -4.57 13.44
CA ALA A 111 -6.69 -3.78 12.24
C ALA A 111 -5.60 -4.03 11.19
N GLY A 112 -4.33 -4.21 11.58
CA GLY A 112 -3.25 -4.62 10.67
C GLY A 112 -3.55 -5.92 9.93
N ALA A 113 -4.04 -6.94 10.63
CA ALA A 113 -4.48 -8.20 10.02
C ALA A 113 -5.73 -7.99 9.14
N GLY A 114 -6.66 -7.13 9.57
CA GLY A 114 -7.85 -6.76 8.81
C GLY A 114 -7.50 -6.05 7.49
N PHE A 115 -6.52 -5.15 7.50
CA PHE A 115 -5.99 -4.51 6.29
C PHE A 115 -5.45 -5.54 5.29
N GLY A 116 -4.69 -6.53 5.78
CA GLY A 116 -4.15 -7.62 4.96
C GLY A 116 -5.24 -8.47 4.30
N LEU A 117 -6.26 -8.87 5.07
CA LEU A 117 -7.40 -9.63 4.55
C LEU A 117 -8.19 -8.86 3.49
N GLY A 118 -8.55 -7.60 3.78
CA GLY A 118 -9.35 -6.79 2.86
C GLY A 118 -8.61 -6.44 1.58
N TYR A 119 -7.33 -6.03 1.69
CA TYR A 119 -6.49 -5.68 0.55
C TYR A 119 -6.21 -6.88 -0.36
N ALA A 120 -5.91 -8.05 0.23
CA ALA A 120 -5.67 -9.29 -0.51
C ALA A 120 -6.90 -9.76 -1.29
N ALA A 121 -8.12 -9.42 -0.86
CA ALA A 121 -9.35 -9.86 -1.51
C ALA A 121 -9.76 -8.98 -2.70
N ALA A 122 -9.50 -7.66 -2.66
CA ALA A 122 -10.06 -6.70 -3.60
C ALA A 122 -9.46 -6.82 -5.01
N THR A 123 -8.14 -6.74 -5.13
CA THR A 123 -7.46 -6.72 -6.44
C THR A 123 -7.59 -8.02 -7.22
N PRO A 124 -7.36 -9.22 -6.62
CA PRO A 124 -7.51 -10.49 -7.36
C PRO A 124 -8.92 -10.72 -7.90
N ALA A 125 -9.93 -10.32 -7.13
CA ALA A 125 -11.32 -10.43 -7.57
C ALA A 125 -11.59 -9.55 -8.79
N ALA A 126 -11.15 -8.29 -8.75
CA ALA A 126 -11.40 -7.32 -9.80
C ALA A 126 -10.73 -7.70 -11.13
N ILE A 127 -9.46 -8.09 -11.12
CA ILE A 127 -8.71 -8.40 -12.36
C ILE A 127 -9.27 -9.62 -13.11
N LYS A 128 -9.95 -10.54 -12.43
CA LYS A 128 -10.55 -11.74 -13.05
C LYS A 128 -11.74 -11.42 -13.97
N TRP A 129 -12.33 -10.21 -13.87
CA TRP A 129 -13.45 -9.76 -14.71
C TRP A 129 -13.00 -9.15 -16.02
N PHE A 130 -11.72 -8.92 -16.23
CA PHE A 130 -11.20 -8.15 -17.35
C PHE A 130 -10.11 -8.90 -18.12
N PRO A 131 -9.98 -8.63 -19.44
CA PRO A 131 -8.95 -9.23 -20.27
C PRO A 131 -7.55 -8.73 -19.86
N PRO A 132 -6.48 -9.42 -20.27
CA PRO A 132 -5.09 -9.13 -19.90
C PRO A 132 -4.67 -7.67 -20.12
N GLU A 133 -5.16 -7.04 -21.21
CA GLU A 133 -4.81 -5.67 -21.63
C GLU A 133 -5.33 -4.59 -20.69
N LYS A 134 -6.25 -4.93 -19.78
CA LYS A 134 -6.83 -4.01 -18.79
C LYS A 134 -6.42 -4.30 -17.36
N LYS A 135 -5.56 -5.30 -17.13
CA LYS A 135 -5.17 -5.68 -15.76
C LYS A 135 -4.47 -4.56 -15.01
N GLY A 136 -3.60 -3.79 -15.68
CA GLY A 136 -2.91 -2.65 -15.08
C GLY A 136 -3.87 -1.53 -14.68
N LEU A 137 -4.79 -1.15 -15.58
CA LEU A 137 -5.83 -0.17 -15.29
C LEU A 137 -6.70 -0.60 -14.10
N VAL A 138 -7.20 -1.84 -14.11
CA VAL A 138 -8.07 -2.37 -13.07
C VAL A 138 -7.34 -2.45 -11.72
N THR A 139 -6.10 -2.94 -11.72
CA THR A 139 -5.24 -2.97 -10.53
C THR A 139 -5.03 -1.56 -10.00
N GLY A 140 -4.63 -0.63 -10.87
CA GLY A 140 -4.40 0.77 -10.51
C GLY A 140 -5.63 1.42 -9.88
N LEU A 141 -6.82 1.23 -10.46
CA LEU A 141 -8.08 1.74 -9.90
C LEU A 141 -8.38 1.17 -8.51
N VAL A 142 -8.33 -0.15 -8.34
CA VAL A 142 -8.65 -0.78 -7.07
C VAL A 142 -7.69 -0.35 -5.97
N VAL A 143 -6.38 -0.36 -6.25
CA VAL A 143 -5.39 -0.02 -5.23
C VAL A 143 -5.27 1.49 -4.98
N SER A 144 -5.73 2.35 -5.92
CA SER A 144 -5.73 3.81 -5.74
C SER A 144 -6.59 4.25 -4.56
N GLY A 145 -7.63 3.49 -4.21
CA GLY A 145 -8.45 3.74 -3.03
C GLY A 145 -7.62 3.85 -1.75
N PHE A 146 -6.71 2.93 -1.53
CA PHE A 146 -5.83 2.97 -0.37
C PHE A 146 -4.90 4.20 -0.36
N GLY A 147 -4.44 4.63 -1.54
CA GLY A 147 -3.60 5.83 -1.69
C GLY A 147 -4.35 7.14 -1.52
N LEU A 148 -5.63 7.20 -1.90
CA LEU A 148 -6.49 8.37 -1.76
C LEU A 148 -7.05 8.55 -0.34
N ALA A 149 -7.04 7.50 0.48
CA ALA A 149 -7.65 7.53 1.81
C ALA A 149 -7.19 8.73 2.68
N PRO A 150 -5.90 9.11 2.74
CA PRO A 150 -5.46 10.25 3.55
C PRO A 150 -6.15 11.57 3.21
N VAL A 151 -6.61 11.74 1.96
CA VAL A 151 -7.25 12.99 1.49
C VAL A 151 -8.54 13.29 2.28
N TYR A 152 -9.32 12.26 2.60
CA TYR A 152 -10.56 12.45 3.35
C TYR A 152 -10.42 12.04 4.82
N ILE A 153 -9.61 10.99 5.10
CA ILE A 153 -9.57 10.46 6.46
C ILE A 153 -8.75 11.35 7.40
N ALA A 154 -7.70 12.04 6.89
CA ALA A 154 -6.91 12.91 7.75
C ALA A 154 -7.72 14.12 8.29
N PRO A 155 -8.47 14.88 7.48
CA PRO A 155 -9.35 15.95 8.00
C PRO A 155 -10.49 15.39 8.85
N LEU A 156 -11.09 14.25 8.49
CA LEU A 156 -12.12 13.59 9.30
C LEU A 156 -11.57 13.16 10.67
N ALA A 157 -10.43 12.50 10.70
CA ALA A 157 -9.78 12.06 11.93
C ALA A 157 -9.43 13.26 12.82
N ARG A 158 -8.92 14.35 12.24
CA ARG A 158 -8.63 15.58 12.99
C ARG A 158 -9.89 16.14 13.67
N HIS A 159 -10.98 16.30 12.93
CA HIS A 159 -12.26 16.77 13.45
C HIS A 159 -12.78 15.86 14.59
N LEU A 160 -12.75 14.54 14.38
CA LEU A 160 -13.18 13.59 15.41
C LEU A 160 -12.29 13.62 16.66
N LEU A 161 -10.98 13.84 16.50
CA LEU A 161 -10.05 13.95 17.62
C LEU A 161 -10.27 15.23 18.41
N GLU A 162 -10.56 16.35 17.74
CA GLU A 162 -10.84 17.62 18.37
C GLU A 162 -12.17 17.56 19.16
N ASP A 163 -13.22 16.93 18.62
CA ASP A 163 -14.56 16.90 19.24
C ASP A 163 -14.76 15.77 20.25
N TYR A 164 -14.18 14.58 19.99
CA TYR A 164 -14.48 13.35 20.76
C TYR A 164 -13.24 12.72 21.40
N GLY A 165 -12.07 13.31 21.22
CA GLY A 165 -10.80 12.77 21.70
C GLY A 165 -10.39 11.46 20.99
N VAL A 166 -9.27 10.88 21.43
CA VAL A 166 -8.66 9.69 20.80
C VAL A 166 -9.60 8.48 20.86
N SER A 167 -10.18 8.22 22.04
CA SER A 167 -11.10 7.07 22.26
C SER A 167 -12.38 7.22 21.41
N GLY A 168 -13.00 8.39 21.40
CA GLY A 168 -14.20 8.65 20.62
C GLY A 168 -13.97 8.55 19.12
N ALA A 169 -12.86 9.11 18.62
CA ALA A 169 -12.48 9.02 17.20
C ALA A 169 -12.33 7.55 16.75
N PHE A 170 -11.61 6.70 17.51
CA PHE A 170 -11.49 5.28 17.20
C PHE A 170 -12.85 4.55 17.22
N ARG A 171 -13.73 4.88 18.16
CA ARG A 171 -15.07 4.27 18.26
C ARG A 171 -15.94 4.59 17.07
N ILE A 172 -15.99 5.87 16.68
CA ILE A 172 -16.80 6.34 15.54
C ILE A 172 -16.27 5.75 14.24
N LEU A 173 -14.95 5.82 14.00
CA LEU A 173 -14.34 5.26 12.81
C LEU A 173 -14.48 3.74 12.76
N GLY A 174 -14.33 3.05 13.88
CA GLY A 174 -14.50 1.60 13.98
C GLY A 174 -15.90 1.15 13.58
N ALA A 175 -16.94 1.81 14.11
CA ALA A 175 -18.32 1.53 13.76
C ALA A 175 -18.63 1.86 12.28
N ALA A 176 -18.28 3.07 11.82
CA ALA A 176 -18.56 3.53 10.47
C ALA A 176 -17.85 2.65 9.42
N PHE A 177 -16.56 2.38 9.61
CA PHE A 177 -15.79 1.57 8.66
C PHE A 177 -16.21 0.11 8.64
N THR A 178 -16.62 -0.45 9.76
CA THR A 178 -17.20 -1.80 9.78
C THR A 178 -18.41 -1.89 8.86
N VAL A 179 -19.35 -0.96 8.98
CA VAL A 179 -20.58 -0.95 8.16
C VAL A 179 -20.24 -0.74 6.68
N ILE A 180 -19.44 0.27 6.37
CA ILE A 180 -19.07 0.61 4.99
C ILE A 180 -18.28 -0.54 4.34
N ALA A 181 -17.25 -1.05 5.04
CA ALA A 181 -16.40 -2.10 4.50
C ALA A 181 -17.14 -3.44 4.35
N LEU A 182 -18.09 -3.77 5.25
CA LEU A 182 -18.97 -4.94 5.10
C LEU A 182 -19.89 -4.79 3.88
N ALA A 183 -20.53 -3.62 3.71
CA ALA A 183 -21.40 -3.36 2.57
C ALA A 183 -20.64 -3.50 1.23
N LEU A 184 -19.46 -2.91 1.13
CA LEU A 184 -18.61 -2.99 -0.07
C LEU A 184 -18.00 -4.39 -0.25
N GLY A 185 -17.45 -4.99 0.80
CA GLY A 185 -16.84 -6.32 0.77
C GLY A 185 -17.84 -7.42 0.36
N SER A 186 -19.11 -7.27 0.75
CA SER A 186 -20.17 -8.19 0.35
C SER A 186 -20.43 -8.25 -1.16
N ARG A 187 -20.02 -7.23 -1.92
CA ARG A 187 -20.19 -7.12 -3.38
C ARG A 187 -18.94 -7.56 -4.16
N ILE A 188 -17.83 -7.85 -3.48
CA ILE A 188 -16.60 -8.31 -4.11
C ILE A 188 -16.70 -9.81 -4.39
N VAL A 189 -16.89 -10.17 -5.66
CA VAL A 189 -17.12 -11.56 -6.11
C VAL A 189 -16.27 -11.88 -7.34
N ASN A 190 -15.91 -13.14 -7.50
CA ASN A 190 -15.30 -13.63 -8.73
C ASN A 190 -16.33 -13.67 -9.87
N PRO A 191 -15.90 -13.59 -11.14
CA PRO A 191 -16.79 -13.83 -12.27
C PRO A 191 -17.34 -15.26 -12.25
N PRO A 192 -18.60 -15.49 -12.68
CA PRO A 192 -19.11 -16.84 -12.94
C PRO A 192 -18.23 -17.53 -13.99
N VAL A 193 -18.04 -18.84 -13.86
CA VAL A 193 -17.20 -19.65 -14.77
C VAL A 193 -17.58 -19.44 -16.25
N ALA A 194 -18.87 -19.26 -16.54
CA ALA A 194 -19.40 -19.02 -17.90
C ALA A 194 -18.99 -17.65 -18.51
N LEU A 195 -18.50 -16.70 -17.71
CA LEU A 195 -18.10 -15.35 -18.17
C LEU A 195 -16.59 -15.15 -18.21
N VAL A 196 -15.81 -16.17 -17.89
CA VAL A 196 -14.36 -16.11 -18.08
C VAL A 196 -14.09 -16.08 -19.58
N PRO A 197 -13.44 -15.02 -20.13
CA PRO A 197 -13.15 -14.93 -21.55
C PRO A 197 -12.40 -16.18 -22.02
N ALA A 198 -12.92 -16.83 -23.07
CA ALA A 198 -12.22 -17.94 -23.70
C ALA A 198 -10.85 -17.47 -24.22
N PRO A 199 -9.81 -18.30 -24.18
CA PRO A 199 -8.53 -17.98 -24.84
C PRO A 199 -8.79 -17.67 -26.32
N ALA A 200 -8.01 -16.73 -26.88
CA ALA A 200 -8.07 -16.42 -28.31
C ALA A 200 -7.89 -17.69 -29.15
N PRO A 201 -8.55 -17.79 -30.33
CA PRO A 201 -8.41 -18.94 -31.22
C PRO A 201 -6.92 -19.18 -31.54
N GLY A 202 -6.39 -20.36 -31.20
CA GLY A 202 -4.97 -20.72 -31.34
C GLY A 202 -4.20 -20.84 -30.02
N GLY A 203 -4.80 -20.45 -28.87
CA GLY A 203 -4.25 -20.72 -27.55
C GLY A 203 -4.60 -22.13 -27.06
N ALA A 204 -3.72 -22.76 -26.31
CA ALA A 204 -3.98 -24.07 -25.69
C ALA A 204 -5.34 -24.10 -24.97
N SER A 205 -6.05 -25.22 -25.10
CA SER A 205 -7.39 -25.46 -24.54
C SER A 205 -7.53 -24.91 -23.11
N ALA A 206 -8.62 -24.18 -22.85
CA ALA A 206 -8.88 -23.54 -21.56
C ALA A 206 -8.77 -24.49 -20.36
N ASN A 207 -9.08 -25.76 -20.55
CA ASN A 207 -8.96 -26.80 -19.52
C ASN A 207 -7.50 -27.17 -19.22
N SER A 208 -6.61 -27.23 -20.23
CA SER A 208 -5.19 -27.54 -20.03
C SER A 208 -4.41 -26.35 -19.43
N ALA A 209 -4.76 -25.10 -19.74
CA ALA A 209 -4.14 -23.92 -19.13
C ALA A 209 -4.60 -23.69 -17.69
N ALA A 210 -5.83 -24.09 -17.34
CA ALA A 210 -6.36 -23.99 -15.98
C ALA A 210 -5.72 -25.00 -15.03
N ASP A 211 -5.40 -26.21 -15.51
CA ASP A 211 -4.76 -27.23 -14.67
C ASP A 211 -3.26 -27.01 -14.39
N HIS A 212 -2.59 -26.20 -15.22
CA HIS A 212 -1.16 -25.92 -15.11
C HIS A 212 -0.85 -24.48 -14.64
N ALA A 213 -1.80 -23.79 -13.95
CA ALA A 213 -1.50 -22.48 -13.39
C ALA A 213 -0.43 -22.61 -12.28
N PRO A 214 0.71 -21.90 -12.40
CA PRO A 214 1.82 -22.02 -11.46
C PRO A 214 1.35 -21.73 -10.03
N ASP A 215 1.71 -22.62 -9.14
CA ASP A 215 1.52 -22.42 -7.71
C ASP A 215 2.66 -21.57 -7.12
N TRP A 216 2.56 -21.26 -5.82
CA TRP A 216 3.58 -20.50 -5.11
C TRP A 216 4.95 -21.21 -5.07
N ARG A 217 4.99 -22.56 -5.09
CA ARG A 217 6.23 -23.33 -5.10
C ARG A 217 6.97 -23.18 -6.42
N THR A 218 6.23 -23.24 -7.52
CA THR A 218 6.75 -22.95 -8.86
C THR A 218 7.25 -21.51 -8.94
N MET A 219 6.51 -20.53 -8.42
CA MET A 219 6.94 -19.14 -8.36
C MET A 219 8.27 -18.98 -7.60
N LEU A 220 8.40 -19.57 -6.42
CA LEU A 220 9.62 -19.50 -5.59
C LEU A 220 10.85 -20.19 -6.23
N ARG A 221 10.66 -21.06 -7.21
CA ARG A 221 11.76 -21.67 -7.98
C ARG A 221 12.25 -20.78 -9.12
N THR A 222 11.55 -19.70 -9.43
CA THR A 222 11.92 -18.79 -10.53
C THR A 222 12.86 -17.69 -10.05
N ARG A 223 13.91 -17.40 -10.82
CA ARG A 223 14.78 -16.24 -10.58
C ARG A 223 13.99 -14.92 -10.60
N ALA A 224 12.95 -14.85 -11.43
CA ALA A 224 12.11 -13.66 -11.57
C ALA A 224 11.45 -13.25 -10.24
N PHE A 225 11.06 -14.20 -9.39
CA PHE A 225 10.49 -13.90 -8.07
C PHE A 225 11.48 -13.13 -7.19
N TYR A 226 12.72 -13.61 -7.07
CA TYR A 226 13.72 -12.97 -6.22
C TYR A 226 14.14 -11.60 -6.73
N LEU A 227 14.26 -11.44 -8.06
CA LEU A 227 14.54 -10.13 -8.66
C LEU A 227 13.42 -9.14 -8.36
N LEU A 228 12.15 -9.51 -8.62
CA LEU A 228 10.99 -8.67 -8.29
C LEU A 228 10.87 -8.40 -6.78
N TYR A 229 11.23 -9.37 -5.94
CA TYR A 229 11.22 -9.21 -4.48
C TYR A 229 12.22 -8.13 -4.03
N ILE A 230 13.43 -8.17 -4.56
CA ILE A 230 14.48 -7.17 -4.27
C ILE A 230 14.07 -5.80 -4.83
N GLU A 231 13.60 -5.74 -6.08
CA GLU A 231 13.11 -4.51 -6.71
C GLU A 231 11.99 -3.87 -5.86
N TYR A 232 11.04 -4.67 -5.40
CA TYR A 232 9.93 -4.18 -4.59
C TYR A 232 10.39 -3.73 -3.19
N THR A 233 11.31 -4.47 -2.57
CA THR A 233 11.91 -4.07 -1.28
C THR A 233 12.61 -2.71 -1.43
N PHE A 234 13.43 -2.53 -2.45
CA PHE A 234 14.14 -1.27 -2.69
C PHE A 234 13.20 -0.11 -2.97
N ALA A 235 12.19 -0.31 -3.83
CA ALA A 235 11.21 0.71 -4.15
C ALA A 235 10.36 1.10 -2.92
N ALA A 236 9.93 0.12 -2.13
CA ALA A 236 9.17 0.37 -0.91
C ALA A 236 10.01 1.07 0.17
N LEU A 237 11.27 0.64 0.35
CA LEU A 237 12.19 1.23 1.31
C LEU A 237 12.48 2.70 0.94
N ALA A 238 12.88 2.97 -0.31
CA ALA A 238 13.16 4.32 -0.79
C ALA A 238 11.93 5.25 -0.68
N GLY A 239 10.74 4.76 -1.07
CA GLY A 239 9.51 5.54 -0.99
C GLY A 239 9.11 5.85 0.45
N LEU A 240 9.06 4.84 1.31
CA LEU A 240 8.59 4.98 2.70
C LEU A 240 9.57 5.69 3.62
N MET A 241 10.89 5.70 3.30
CA MET A 241 11.87 6.57 3.95
C MET A 241 11.42 8.05 3.89
N ILE A 242 10.99 8.50 2.72
CA ILE A 242 10.60 9.90 2.50
C ILE A 242 9.17 10.14 2.99
N ILE A 243 8.24 9.26 2.64
CA ILE A 243 6.82 9.39 3.00
C ILE A 243 6.63 9.50 4.51
N GLY A 244 7.34 8.67 5.27
CA GLY A 244 7.24 8.65 6.73
C GLY A 244 7.77 9.90 7.42
N HIS A 245 8.64 10.66 6.75
CA HIS A 245 9.33 11.83 7.33
C HIS A 245 9.07 13.15 6.59
N LEU A 246 8.25 13.17 5.53
CA LEU A 246 8.15 14.31 4.61
C LEU A 246 7.90 15.65 5.29
N ALA A 247 6.97 15.73 6.24
CA ALA A 247 6.68 16.96 6.96
C ALA A 247 7.90 17.44 7.78
N ARG A 248 8.62 16.50 8.42
CA ARG A 248 9.84 16.81 9.18
C ARG A 248 11.02 17.18 8.27
N ILE A 249 11.14 16.50 7.13
CA ILE A 249 12.12 16.81 6.09
C ILE A 249 12.00 18.28 5.68
N ILE A 250 10.80 18.70 5.33
CA ILE A 250 10.53 20.09 4.90
C ILE A 250 10.81 21.07 6.03
N ALA A 251 10.38 20.77 7.25
CA ALA A 251 10.67 21.63 8.41
C ALA A 251 12.18 21.79 8.66
N VAL A 252 12.95 20.69 8.61
CA VAL A 252 14.40 20.73 8.79
C VAL A 252 15.10 21.49 7.65
N GLN A 253 14.71 21.21 6.41
CA GLN A 253 15.37 21.78 5.22
C GLN A 253 15.04 23.26 5.02
N THR A 254 13.91 23.75 5.57
CA THR A 254 13.50 25.17 5.53
C THR A 254 13.83 25.93 6.82
N GLY A 255 14.57 25.33 7.75
CA GLY A 255 14.85 25.95 9.05
C GLY A 255 13.60 26.30 9.86
N GLY A 256 12.51 25.56 9.66
CA GLY A 256 11.23 25.79 10.36
C GLY A 256 10.33 26.88 9.76
N VAL A 257 10.73 27.52 8.66
CA VAL A 257 9.97 28.59 8.01
C VAL A 257 8.67 28.07 7.40
N VAL A 258 8.68 26.86 6.79
CA VAL A 258 7.51 26.24 6.20
C VAL A 258 6.81 25.34 7.21
N GLN A 259 5.75 25.86 7.85
CA GLN A 259 4.92 25.11 8.79
C GLN A 259 3.78 24.31 8.11
N THR A 260 3.57 24.50 6.82
CA THR A 260 2.49 23.87 6.04
C THR A 260 2.86 22.48 5.48
N GLY A 261 3.72 21.73 6.18
CA GLY A 261 4.16 20.39 5.76
C GLY A 261 3.02 19.42 5.39
N PHE A 262 1.81 19.60 5.96
CA PHE A 262 0.64 18.79 5.64
C PHE A 262 0.16 18.95 4.19
N VAL A 263 0.36 20.09 3.55
CA VAL A 263 -0.02 20.33 2.14
C VAL A 263 0.78 19.42 1.22
N PHE A 264 2.08 19.24 1.50
CA PHE A 264 2.95 18.36 0.72
C PHE A 264 2.61 16.88 0.93
N VAL A 265 2.23 16.51 2.15
CA VAL A 265 1.74 15.16 2.46
C VAL A 265 0.42 14.87 1.72
N ALA A 266 -0.51 15.83 1.70
CA ALA A 266 -1.76 15.70 0.97
C ALA A 266 -1.53 15.63 -0.55
N SER A 267 -0.68 16.52 -1.10
CA SER A 267 -0.33 16.46 -2.52
C SER A 267 0.31 15.14 -2.90
N MET A 268 1.24 14.65 -2.09
CA MET A 268 1.87 13.34 -2.28
C MET A 268 0.84 12.20 -2.30
N ALA A 269 -0.19 12.24 -1.44
CA ALA A 269 -1.25 11.24 -1.45
C ALA A 269 -2.08 11.25 -2.75
N VAL A 270 -2.38 12.44 -3.28
CA VAL A 270 -3.04 12.59 -4.58
C VAL A 270 -2.17 12.02 -5.70
N PHE A 271 -0.89 12.39 -5.76
CA PHE A 271 0.03 11.87 -6.78
C PHE A 271 0.31 10.37 -6.61
N ASN A 272 0.29 9.84 -5.39
CA ASN A 272 0.34 8.40 -5.14
C ASN A 272 -0.83 7.66 -5.82
N ALA A 273 -2.05 8.17 -5.69
CA ALA A 273 -3.21 7.58 -6.33
C ALA A 273 -3.16 7.73 -7.86
N LEU A 274 -2.74 8.89 -8.37
CA LEU A 274 -2.52 9.11 -9.79
C LEU A 274 -1.44 8.16 -10.34
N GLY A 275 -0.34 7.97 -9.61
CA GLY A 275 0.73 7.04 -9.98
C GLY A 275 0.22 5.60 -10.13
N ARG A 276 -0.62 5.13 -9.21
CA ARG A 276 -1.25 3.80 -9.30
C ARG A 276 -2.09 3.65 -10.57
N LEU A 277 -2.91 4.64 -10.88
CA LEU A 277 -3.79 4.62 -12.04
C LEU A 277 -3.00 4.76 -13.34
N MET A 278 -2.19 5.81 -13.45
CA MET A 278 -1.49 6.14 -14.70
C MET A 278 -0.40 5.12 -15.05
N ALA A 279 0.39 4.68 -14.07
CA ALA A 279 1.39 3.65 -14.32
C ALA A 279 0.75 2.30 -14.62
N GLY A 280 -0.39 1.97 -14.00
CA GLY A 280 -1.18 0.81 -14.35
C GLY A 280 -1.56 0.80 -15.83
N MET A 281 -2.20 1.89 -16.31
CA MET A 281 -2.58 2.06 -17.73
C MET A 281 -1.37 2.10 -18.67
N LEU A 282 -0.33 2.84 -18.29
CA LEU A 282 0.87 2.99 -19.12
C LEU A 282 1.58 1.64 -19.29
N SER A 283 1.62 0.84 -18.23
CA SER A 283 2.26 -0.47 -18.27
C SER A 283 1.51 -1.51 -19.10
N ASP A 284 0.21 -1.33 -19.33
CA ASP A 284 -0.55 -2.16 -20.25
C ASP A 284 -0.10 -1.94 -21.72
N LYS A 285 0.44 -0.74 -22.04
CA LYS A 285 0.91 -0.36 -23.39
C LYS A 285 2.42 -0.56 -23.56
N LEU A 286 3.23 -0.07 -22.62
CA LEU A 286 4.70 -0.07 -22.72
C LEU A 286 5.34 -1.36 -22.17
N GLY A 287 4.57 -2.15 -21.39
CA GLY A 287 5.06 -3.31 -20.65
C GLY A 287 5.47 -2.96 -19.21
N ARG A 288 5.34 -3.96 -18.32
CA ARG A 288 5.49 -3.78 -16.85
C ARG A 288 6.88 -3.29 -16.44
N LEU A 289 7.91 -4.00 -16.90
CA LEU A 289 9.29 -3.71 -16.48
C LEU A 289 9.82 -2.41 -17.05
N ARG A 290 9.47 -2.05 -18.30
CA ARG A 290 9.86 -0.77 -18.87
C ARG A 290 9.24 0.39 -18.08
N THR A 291 7.95 0.29 -17.74
CA THR A 291 7.28 1.30 -16.92
C THR A 291 7.89 1.36 -15.52
N LEU A 292 8.20 0.22 -14.90
CA LEU A 292 8.87 0.17 -13.60
C LEU A 292 10.25 0.83 -13.64
N MET A 293 11.05 0.57 -14.68
CA MET A 293 12.34 1.22 -14.89
C MET A 293 12.22 2.74 -14.96
N PHE A 294 11.27 3.27 -15.74
CA PHE A 294 11.01 4.71 -15.80
C PHE A 294 10.64 5.30 -14.44
N VAL A 295 9.79 4.61 -13.69
CA VAL A 295 9.38 5.02 -12.34
C VAL A 295 10.57 5.04 -11.39
N CYS A 296 11.42 4.02 -11.43
CA CYS A 296 12.62 3.95 -10.60
C CYS A 296 13.62 5.06 -10.94
N LEU A 297 13.86 5.31 -12.23
CA LEU A 297 14.77 6.37 -12.67
C LEU A 297 14.26 7.76 -12.31
N SER A 298 12.96 8.04 -12.47
CA SER A 298 12.38 9.34 -12.10
C SER A 298 12.44 9.57 -10.59
N GLN A 299 12.20 8.53 -9.78
CA GLN A 299 12.35 8.66 -8.33
C GLN A 299 13.82 8.82 -7.93
N ALA A 300 14.75 8.11 -8.54
CA ALA A 300 16.17 8.30 -8.28
C ALA A 300 16.62 9.73 -8.61
N ALA A 301 16.20 10.26 -9.75
CA ALA A 301 16.54 11.62 -10.16
C ALA A 301 16.02 12.66 -9.15
N VAL A 302 14.77 12.55 -8.70
CA VAL A 302 14.22 13.47 -7.72
C VAL A 302 14.90 13.33 -6.35
N MET A 303 15.31 12.11 -5.95
CA MET A 303 16.05 11.91 -4.71
C MET A 303 17.42 12.57 -4.75
N LEU A 304 18.12 12.53 -5.88
CA LEU A 304 19.39 13.23 -6.07
C LEU A 304 19.21 14.76 -6.06
N ALA A 305 18.11 15.25 -6.57
CA ALA A 305 17.78 16.68 -6.58
C ALA A 305 17.26 17.19 -5.22
N PHE A 306 16.69 16.32 -4.37
CA PHE A 306 15.98 16.71 -3.15
C PHE A 306 16.79 17.57 -2.17
N PRO A 307 18.12 17.35 -1.97
CA PRO A 307 18.93 18.21 -1.10
C PRO A 307 18.99 19.67 -1.56
N GLY A 308 18.86 19.93 -2.85
CA GLY A 308 18.89 21.27 -3.46
C GLY A 308 17.49 21.86 -3.73
N LEU A 309 16.41 21.16 -3.37
CA LEU A 309 15.07 21.73 -3.50
C LEU A 309 14.84 22.79 -2.43
N ASP A 310 14.43 23.95 -2.85
CA ASP A 310 14.05 25.07 -2.00
C ASP A 310 12.66 25.60 -2.40
N GLY A 311 12.07 26.36 -1.52
CA GLY A 311 10.77 26.99 -1.72
C GLY A 311 9.60 25.99 -1.88
N MET A 312 8.40 26.54 -1.92
CA MET A 312 7.14 25.77 -2.00
C MET A 312 7.03 24.93 -3.28
N ALA A 313 7.45 25.50 -4.41
CA ALA A 313 7.35 24.84 -5.71
C ALA A 313 8.27 23.60 -5.81
N GLY A 314 9.51 23.71 -5.32
CA GLY A 314 10.48 22.62 -5.31
C GLY A 314 9.98 21.43 -4.47
N PHE A 315 9.54 21.70 -3.24
CA PHE A 315 9.00 20.65 -2.36
C PHE A 315 7.71 20.04 -2.89
N PHE A 316 6.84 20.84 -3.52
CA PHE A 316 5.63 20.32 -4.16
C PHE A 316 5.98 19.35 -5.29
N ALA A 317 6.86 19.77 -6.21
CA ALA A 317 7.31 18.93 -7.33
C ALA A 317 8.00 17.65 -6.84
N GLY A 318 8.93 17.77 -5.87
CA GLY A 318 9.60 16.62 -5.28
C GLY A 318 8.63 15.64 -4.63
N SER A 319 7.72 16.13 -3.81
CA SER A 319 6.69 15.31 -3.15
C SER A 319 5.75 14.64 -4.14
N ALA A 320 5.37 15.34 -5.21
CA ALA A 320 4.53 14.81 -6.28
C ALA A 320 5.20 13.63 -6.98
N VAL A 321 6.46 13.75 -7.37
CA VAL A 321 7.21 12.66 -8.04
C VAL A 321 7.41 11.47 -7.10
N VAL A 322 7.76 11.69 -5.83
CA VAL A 322 7.89 10.61 -4.85
C VAL A 322 6.56 9.89 -4.65
N GLY A 323 5.47 10.64 -4.47
CA GLY A 323 4.14 10.07 -4.34
C GLY A 323 3.74 9.25 -5.55
N PHE A 324 3.90 9.83 -6.74
CA PHE A 324 3.59 9.16 -8.01
C PHE A 324 4.38 7.86 -8.19
N SER A 325 5.69 7.91 -7.99
CA SER A 325 6.57 6.76 -8.18
C SER A 325 6.26 5.63 -7.20
N TYR A 326 6.05 5.98 -5.92
CA TYR A 326 5.66 5.00 -4.92
C TYR A 326 4.30 4.36 -5.24
N GLY A 327 3.31 5.17 -5.63
CA GLY A 327 2.01 4.67 -6.07
C GLY A 327 2.09 3.77 -7.29
N ALA A 328 2.90 4.15 -8.28
CA ALA A 328 3.15 3.35 -9.48
C ALA A 328 3.65 1.95 -9.14
N CYS A 329 4.60 1.80 -8.23
CA CYS A 329 5.11 0.51 -7.79
C CYS A 329 3.99 -0.39 -7.23
N LEU A 330 3.09 0.17 -6.42
CA LEU A 330 1.97 -0.57 -5.82
C LEU A 330 0.92 -1.07 -6.84
N ALA A 331 0.91 -0.55 -8.06
CA ALA A 331 0.10 -1.07 -9.17
C ALA A 331 0.89 -2.02 -10.08
N LEU A 332 2.18 -1.73 -10.31
CA LEU A 332 3.01 -2.47 -11.24
C LEU A 332 3.38 -3.87 -10.74
N PHE A 333 3.77 -4.01 -9.46
CA PHE A 333 4.16 -5.32 -8.91
C PHE A 333 3.00 -6.32 -8.93
N PRO A 334 1.77 -6.04 -8.45
CA PRO A 334 0.67 -6.98 -8.57
C PRO A 334 0.30 -7.29 -10.03
N ALA A 335 0.33 -6.29 -10.93
CA ALA A 335 0.07 -6.54 -12.35
C ALA A 335 1.13 -7.46 -12.96
N THR A 336 2.41 -7.30 -12.59
CA THR A 336 3.50 -8.18 -13.04
C THR A 336 3.33 -9.61 -12.53
N VAL A 337 2.94 -9.80 -11.26
CA VAL A 337 2.64 -11.14 -10.70
C VAL A 337 1.52 -11.81 -11.49
N ALA A 338 0.45 -11.08 -11.80
CA ALA A 338 -0.66 -11.60 -12.59
C ALA A 338 -0.27 -12.00 -14.01
N ASP A 339 0.69 -11.27 -14.62
CA ASP A 339 1.18 -11.54 -15.97
C ASP A 339 2.21 -12.68 -16.02
N TYR A 340 2.99 -12.87 -14.96
CA TYR A 340 4.06 -13.87 -14.91
C TYR A 340 3.55 -15.23 -14.44
N TRP A 341 2.69 -15.26 -13.42
CA TRP A 341 2.22 -16.51 -12.79
C TRP A 341 0.70 -16.72 -12.87
N GLY A 342 0.00 -15.85 -13.60
CA GLY A 342 -1.42 -16.00 -13.84
C GLY A 342 -2.31 -15.53 -12.68
N SER A 343 -3.63 -15.63 -12.88
CA SER A 343 -4.64 -15.12 -11.95
C SER A 343 -5.28 -16.18 -11.04
N LYS A 344 -5.04 -17.48 -11.27
CA LYS A 344 -5.67 -18.58 -10.48
C LYS A 344 -5.20 -18.57 -9.02
N ASN A 345 -3.88 -18.56 -8.80
CA ASN A 345 -3.25 -18.53 -7.46
C ASN A 345 -2.69 -17.15 -7.12
N PHE A 346 -3.26 -16.10 -7.73
CA PHE A 346 -2.73 -14.73 -7.63
C PHE A 346 -2.67 -14.24 -6.19
N GLY A 347 -3.69 -14.53 -5.38
CA GLY A 347 -3.77 -14.05 -4.00
C GLY A 347 -2.56 -14.47 -3.17
N LEU A 348 -2.24 -15.77 -3.17
CA LEU A 348 -1.08 -16.29 -2.45
C LEU A 348 0.24 -15.83 -3.07
N ASN A 349 0.37 -15.87 -4.40
CA ASN A 349 1.59 -15.47 -5.11
C ASN A 349 1.91 -13.99 -4.85
N TYR A 350 0.92 -13.11 -4.95
CA TYR A 350 1.12 -11.69 -4.65
C TYR A 350 1.33 -11.45 -3.15
N GLY A 351 0.64 -12.18 -2.27
CA GLY A 351 0.84 -12.09 -0.83
C GLY A 351 2.29 -12.36 -0.43
N LEU A 352 2.92 -13.39 -1.01
CA LEU A 352 4.34 -13.66 -0.81
C LEU A 352 5.23 -12.52 -1.30
N LEU A 353 4.99 -11.99 -2.50
CA LEU A 353 5.75 -10.85 -3.01
C LEU A 353 5.53 -9.58 -2.18
N PHE A 354 4.33 -9.37 -1.65
CA PHE A 354 3.98 -8.19 -0.86
C PHE A 354 4.73 -8.10 0.48
N THR A 355 5.28 -9.20 0.99
CA THR A 355 6.15 -9.15 2.18
C THR A 355 7.40 -8.30 1.95
N ALA A 356 7.86 -8.15 0.70
CA ALA A 356 8.90 -7.22 0.31
C ALA A 356 8.56 -5.76 0.62
N TRP A 357 7.28 -5.37 0.37
CA TRP A 357 6.76 -4.05 0.77
C TRP A 357 6.78 -3.88 2.29
N GLY A 358 6.44 -4.91 3.04
CA GLY A 358 6.49 -4.90 4.51
C GLY A 358 7.90 -4.66 5.05
N LEU A 359 8.91 -5.29 4.47
CA LEU A 359 10.32 -5.02 4.82
C LEU A 359 10.68 -3.56 4.56
N GLY A 360 10.34 -3.03 3.38
CA GLY A 360 10.56 -1.62 3.06
C GLY A 360 9.85 -0.67 4.02
N GLY A 361 8.60 -1.02 4.41
CA GLY A 361 7.75 -0.24 5.31
C GLY A 361 8.24 -0.16 6.75
N VAL A 362 8.87 -1.22 7.23
CA VAL A 362 9.47 -1.26 8.58
C VAL A 362 10.85 -0.60 8.58
N PHE A 363 11.71 -0.99 7.66
CA PHE A 363 13.12 -0.55 7.68
C PHE A 363 13.33 0.83 7.06
N GLY A 364 12.50 1.28 6.10
CA GLY A 364 12.66 2.56 5.45
C GLY A 364 12.58 3.74 6.41
N PRO A 365 11.45 3.96 7.12
CA PRO A 365 11.33 5.04 8.09
C PRO A 365 12.32 4.94 9.24
N LEU A 366 12.64 3.73 9.72
CA LEU A 366 13.66 3.52 10.77
C LEU A 366 15.05 4.00 10.32
N LEU A 367 15.45 3.66 9.10
CA LEU A 367 16.72 4.08 8.54
C LEU A 367 16.78 5.60 8.39
N ALA A 368 15.71 6.22 7.84
CA ALA A 368 15.63 7.67 7.71
C ALA A 368 15.71 8.38 9.07
N GLY A 369 15.02 7.87 10.09
CA GLY A 369 15.06 8.40 11.45
C GLY A 369 16.46 8.35 12.04
N ARG A 370 17.12 7.19 11.99
CA ARG A 370 18.50 7.02 12.49
C ARG A 370 19.51 7.92 11.79
N ILE A 371 19.38 8.08 10.47
CA ILE A 371 20.23 9.00 9.71
C ILE A 371 20.02 10.43 10.19
N ALA A 372 18.76 10.85 10.32
CA ALA A 372 18.44 12.19 10.76
C ALA A 372 18.95 12.49 12.19
N ASP A 373 18.84 11.52 13.09
CA ASP A 373 19.33 11.65 14.48
C ASP A 373 20.88 11.70 14.54
N ALA A 374 21.56 10.96 13.66
CA ALA A 374 23.03 10.93 13.63
C ALA A 374 23.66 12.11 12.87
N THR A 375 22.99 12.64 11.84
CA THR A 375 23.58 13.65 10.93
C THR A 375 22.92 15.03 11.04
N GLY A 376 21.83 15.16 11.80
CA GLY A 376 21.03 16.39 11.89
C GLY A 376 20.18 16.68 10.64
N GLY A 377 20.20 15.80 9.62
CA GLY A 377 19.50 16.04 8.34
C GLY A 377 19.15 14.75 7.60
N TYR A 378 18.57 14.91 6.40
CA TYR A 378 18.08 13.78 5.59
C TYR A 378 18.90 13.56 4.30
N THR A 379 19.95 14.33 4.07
CA THR A 379 20.74 14.28 2.82
C THR A 379 21.28 12.89 2.51
N LEU A 380 21.83 12.19 3.50
CA LEU A 380 22.29 10.82 3.32
C LEU A 380 21.14 9.86 3.02
N ALA A 381 19.96 10.06 3.61
CA ALA A 381 18.76 9.26 3.32
C ALA A 381 18.32 9.40 1.86
N TYR A 382 18.41 10.61 1.28
CA TYR A 382 18.13 10.83 -0.13
C TYR A 382 19.08 10.08 -1.05
N TYR A 383 20.39 10.13 -0.76
CA TYR A 383 21.38 9.41 -1.58
C TYR A 383 21.23 7.90 -1.49
N ILE A 384 20.92 7.36 -0.30
CA ILE A 384 20.61 5.93 -0.14
C ILE A 384 19.36 5.56 -0.94
N ALA A 385 18.29 6.36 -0.83
CA ALA A 385 17.06 6.12 -1.58
C ALA A 385 17.30 6.17 -3.11
N ALA A 386 18.10 7.14 -3.58
CA ALA A 386 18.51 7.22 -4.99
C ALA A 386 19.28 5.98 -5.43
N GLY A 387 20.26 5.54 -4.65
CA GLY A 387 21.05 4.34 -4.93
C GLY A 387 20.19 3.07 -5.00
N LEU A 388 19.25 2.90 -4.08
CA LEU A 388 18.30 1.78 -4.11
C LEU A 388 17.40 1.81 -5.35
N MET A 389 16.93 2.99 -5.76
CA MET A 389 16.10 3.13 -6.96
C MET A 389 16.89 2.90 -8.25
N LEU A 390 18.15 3.33 -8.32
CA LEU A 390 19.04 3.02 -9.44
C LEU A 390 19.32 1.50 -9.52
N ALA A 391 19.57 0.87 -8.38
CA ALA A 391 19.74 -0.58 -8.32
C ALA A 391 18.46 -1.32 -8.75
N ALA A 392 17.28 -0.88 -8.31
CA ALA A 392 16.01 -1.42 -8.77
C ALA A 392 15.84 -1.26 -10.29
N ALA A 393 16.12 -0.07 -10.84
CA ALA A 393 16.08 0.18 -12.27
C ALA A 393 17.04 -0.75 -13.06
N ALA A 394 18.25 -0.98 -12.56
CA ALA A 394 19.20 -1.90 -13.17
C ALA A 394 18.67 -3.35 -13.14
N LEU A 395 18.06 -3.79 -12.04
CA LEU A 395 17.49 -5.12 -11.93
C LEU A 395 16.36 -5.37 -12.95
N THR A 396 15.54 -4.35 -13.27
CA THR A 396 14.48 -4.50 -14.29
C THR A 396 15.02 -4.91 -15.66
N THR A 397 16.28 -4.60 -15.99
CA THR A 397 16.88 -4.97 -17.28
C THR A 397 17.17 -6.46 -17.41
N ILE A 398 17.41 -7.14 -16.30
CA ILE A 398 17.71 -8.57 -16.23
C ILE A 398 16.51 -9.42 -15.79
N THR A 399 15.46 -8.79 -15.28
CA THR A 399 14.21 -9.45 -14.89
C THR A 399 13.44 -9.83 -16.16
N LYS A 400 13.15 -11.11 -16.33
CA LYS A 400 12.43 -11.64 -17.50
C LYS A 400 11.26 -12.50 -17.04
N LYS A 401 10.19 -12.54 -17.86
CA LYS A 401 9.09 -13.47 -17.63
C LYS A 401 9.60 -14.90 -17.60
N PRO A 402 9.28 -15.70 -16.57
CA PRO A 402 9.78 -17.05 -16.44
C PRO A 402 9.18 -17.99 -17.50
N GLU A 403 10.00 -18.89 -18.05
CA GLU A 403 9.56 -19.98 -18.93
C GLU A 403 9.06 -21.16 -18.08
N LEU A 404 7.76 -21.16 -17.76
CA LEU A 404 7.14 -22.10 -16.84
C LEU A 404 7.02 -23.54 -17.37
N LYS A 405 7.27 -23.76 -18.68
CA LYS A 405 7.25 -25.09 -19.30
C LYS A 405 8.49 -25.95 -18.96
N LYS A 406 9.53 -25.38 -18.35
CA LYS A 406 10.79 -26.05 -18.01
C LYS A 406 10.95 -26.35 -16.51
N LEU A 407 9.95 -26.03 -15.70
CA LEU A 407 9.91 -26.22 -14.26
C LEU A 407 8.84 -27.25 -13.86
#